data_d6fe503116e7b94eb791e712b2e66908
#
_entry.id   d6fe503116e7b94eb791e712b2e66908
#
_cell.length_a   1.000
_cell.length_b   1.000
_cell.length_c   1.000
_cell.angle_alpha   90.00
_cell.angle_beta   90.00
_cell.angle_gamma   90.00
#
_symmetry.space_group_name_H-M   'P 1'
#
loop_
_entity.id
_entity.type
_entity.pdbx_description
1 polymer ?
#
loop_
_entity_poly.entity_id
_entity_poly.type
_entity_poly.pdbx_seq_one_letter_code
_entity_poly.pdbx_strand_id
1 'polypeptide(L)'
;MDSYTLNTVNYNYKTLSHEGFGGVCKYIATPKRVGYSRLLVKHENIQSAYDTFMCSRLSELCDVYTPKAYLMSTSNETRRLFPMHPFIVGTEWVEDFSAVDYGSIKESPVLRQQYLDSMALYAMFCRIADTPQFAYSPTKGVFAYDWDEAFDVTDFVIKLCPYNTDAGTEQLRRMLRHFSQHPFESDAALCLQSVAAHLNMDADDLRPSYMQAMERFCKVTEAQVAELTDVLSDIYPTPLIVYYEEYIKLLQHKITIYANKYE
;
A
#
# COMPACT_ATOMS: atom_id res chain seq x y z
N MET A 1 -19.28 -7.99 7.40
CA MET A 1 -17.88 -8.22 6.98
C MET A 1 -17.78 -7.87 5.50
N ASP A 2 -17.05 -6.84 5.17
CA ASP A 2 -16.75 -6.57 3.77
C ASP A 2 -15.87 -7.70 3.25
N SER A 3 -16.31 -8.38 2.20
CA SER A 3 -15.53 -9.45 1.59
C SER A 3 -14.26 -8.85 0.99
N TYR A 4 -13.09 -9.33 1.42
CA TYR A 4 -11.80 -8.93 0.84
C TYR A 4 -11.58 -9.52 -0.56
N THR A 5 -12.41 -10.49 -0.95
CA THR A 5 -12.29 -11.20 -2.22
C THR A 5 -13.49 -10.94 -3.11
N LEU A 6 -13.21 -10.67 -4.37
CA LEU A 6 -14.19 -10.46 -5.43
C LEU A 6 -13.93 -11.47 -6.56
N ASN A 7 -14.86 -11.54 -7.51
CA ASN A 7 -14.66 -12.37 -8.71
C ASN A 7 -14.67 -11.48 -9.96
N THR A 8 -13.67 -11.65 -10.81
CA THR A 8 -13.48 -10.87 -12.04
C THR A 8 -14.68 -10.97 -13.01
N VAL A 9 -15.42 -12.08 -13.00
CA VAL A 9 -16.64 -12.24 -13.85
C VAL A 9 -17.76 -11.26 -13.51
N ASN A 10 -17.74 -10.67 -12.31
CA ASN A 10 -18.75 -9.73 -11.87
C ASN A 10 -18.54 -8.30 -12.42
N TYR A 11 -17.53 -8.10 -13.26
CA TYR A 11 -17.15 -6.80 -13.80
C TYR A 11 -17.08 -6.79 -15.32
N ASN A 12 -17.33 -5.62 -15.90
CA ASN A 12 -17.01 -5.29 -17.28
C ASN A 12 -15.73 -4.46 -17.30
N TYR A 13 -14.81 -4.74 -18.22
CA TYR A 13 -13.49 -4.12 -18.27
C TYR A 13 -13.38 -3.18 -19.48
N LYS A 14 -12.90 -1.97 -19.23
CA LYS A 14 -12.50 -1.01 -20.25
C LYS A 14 -11.03 -0.67 -20.07
N THR A 15 -10.22 -0.88 -21.10
CA THR A 15 -8.81 -0.47 -21.09
C THR A 15 -8.72 1.06 -20.96
N LEU A 16 -7.90 1.55 -20.04
CA LEU A 16 -7.52 2.94 -19.99
C LEU A 16 -6.52 3.22 -21.12
N SER A 17 -6.63 4.38 -21.79
CA SER A 17 -5.65 4.80 -22.77
C SER A 17 -4.27 4.95 -22.11
N HIS A 18 -3.22 4.52 -22.82
CA HIS A 18 -1.85 4.47 -22.28
C HIS A 18 -1.18 5.84 -22.13
N GLU A 19 -1.83 6.94 -22.45
CA GLU A 19 -1.23 8.27 -22.32
C GLU A 19 -0.99 8.62 -20.87
N GLY A 20 0.28 8.56 -20.45
CA GLY A 20 0.76 9.03 -19.16
C GLY A 20 0.91 7.99 -18.04
N PHE A 21 0.59 6.72 -18.25
CA PHE A 21 0.72 5.67 -17.23
C PHE A 21 1.79 4.66 -17.65
N GLY A 22 2.85 4.50 -16.87
CA GLY A 22 3.95 3.55 -17.12
C GLY A 22 3.49 2.17 -17.59
N GLY A 23 4.36 1.41 -18.21
CA GLY A 23 4.16 0.21 -19.05
C GLY A 23 3.22 -0.93 -18.64
N VAL A 24 2.37 -0.76 -17.64
CA VAL A 24 1.43 -1.77 -17.13
C VAL A 24 0.04 -1.53 -17.71
N CYS A 25 -0.61 -2.58 -18.26
CA CYS A 25 -1.99 -2.49 -18.71
C CYS A 25 -2.93 -2.20 -17.54
N LYS A 26 -3.72 -1.12 -17.65
CA LYS A 26 -4.68 -0.70 -16.65
C LYS A 26 -6.10 -0.78 -17.21
N TYR A 27 -7.04 -1.21 -16.38
CA TYR A 27 -8.44 -1.37 -16.73
C TYR A 27 -9.33 -0.66 -15.71
N ILE A 28 -10.40 -0.03 -16.18
CA ILE A 28 -11.54 0.32 -15.34
C ILE A 28 -12.48 -0.89 -15.32
N ALA A 29 -12.67 -1.47 -14.15
CA ALA A 29 -13.61 -2.54 -13.91
C ALA A 29 -14.92 -1.95 -13.38
N THR A 30 -15.97 -2.01 -14.19
CA THR A 30 -17.31 -1.54 -13.84
C THR A 30 -18.16 -2.72 -13.39
N PRO A 31 -18.76 -2.68 -12.18
CA PRO A 31 -19.53 -3.81 -11.67
C PRO A 31 -20.79 -4.06 -12.51
N LYS A 32 -21.13 -5.33 -12.70
CA LYS A 32 -22.36 -5.77 -13.37
C LYS A 32 -23.60 -5.68 -12.47
N ARG A 33 -23.42 -5.52 -11.16
CA ARG A 33 -24.46 -5.45 -10.16
C ARG A 33 -24.32 -4.21 -9.28
N VAL A 34 -25.44 -3.70 -8.82
CA VAL A 34 -25.50 -2.61 -7.83
C VAL A 34 -24.92 -3.09 -6.49
N GLY A 35 -24.24 -2.21 -5.77
CA GLY A 35 -23.65 -2.49 -4.46
C GLY A 35 -22.15 -2.81 -4.47
N TYR A 36 -21.53 -2.86 -5.65
CA TYR A 36 -20.08 -2.96 -5.80
C TYR A 36 -19.49 -1.66 -6.32
N SER A 37 -18.29 -1.33 -5.90
CA SER A 37 -17.54 -0.17 -6.38
C SER A 37 -16.94 -0.42 -7.76
N ARG A 38 -16.75 0.64 -8.54
CA ARG A 38 -15.85 0.63 -9.70
C ARG A 38 -14.43 0.48 -9.20
N LEU A 39 -13.60 -0.25 -9.95
CA LEU A 39 -12.21 -0.52 -9.56
C LEU A 39 -11.25 -0.11 -10.68
N LEU A 40 -10.08 0.35 -10.29
CA LEU A 40 -8.88 0.35 -11.12
C LEU A 40 -8.21 -1.02 -10.96
N VAL A 41 -8.01 -1.72 -12.06
CA VAL A 41 -7.29 -3.00 -12.08
C VAL A 41 -6.03 -2.82 -12.90
N LYS A 42 -4.90 -3.11 -12.29
CA LYS A 42 -3.60 -3.14 -12.95
C LYS A 42 -3.22 -4.59 -13.27
N HIS A 43 -2.71 -4.83 -14.47
CA HIS A 43 -2.08 -6.11 -14.82
C HIS A 43 -0.61 -6.04 -14.43
N GLU A 44 -0.36 -5.99 -13.14
CA GLU A 44 0.97 -6.00 -12.55
C GLU A 44 1.38 -7.41 -12.11
N ASN A 45 2.63 -7.55 -11.70
CA ASN A 45 3.05 -8.81 -11.12
C ASN A 45 2.29 -9.10 -9.82
N ILE A 46 2.27 -10.37 -9.45
CA ILE A 46 1.48 -10.84 -8.33
C ILE A 46 1.93 -10.20 -7.00
N GLN A 47 3.21 -9.88 -6.85
CA GLN A 47 3.75 -9.29 -5.63
C GLN A 47 3.30 -7.84 -5.45
N SER A 48 3.49 -6.98 -6.46
CA SER A 48 3.00 -5.59 -6.43
C SER A 48 1.50 -5.52 -6.15
N ALA A 49 0.73 -6.48 -6.68
CA ALA A 49 -0.69 -6.60 -6.40
C ALA A 49 -0.97 -6.81 -4.90
N TYR A 50 -0.14 -7.60 -4.22
CA TYR A 50 -0.35 -7.88 -2.79
C TYR A 50 0.22 -6.81 -1.88
N ASP A 51 1.31 -6.20 -2.26
CA ASP A 51 1.82 -5.04 -1.57
C ASP A 51 0.75 -3.94 -1.57
N THR A 52 0.11 -3.71 -2.72
CA THR A 52 -1.05 -2.80 -2.82
C THR A 52 -2.22 -3.24 -1.92
N PHE A 53 -2.55 -4.53 -1.88
CA PHE A 53 -3.59 -5.05 -0.99
C PHE A 53 -3.22 -4.87 0.48
N MET A 54 -2.04 -5.30 0.90
CA MET A 54 -1.58 -5.19 2.29
C MET A 54 -1.51 -3.74 2.76
N CYS A 55 -0.94 -2.83 1.96
CA CYS A 55 -0.89 -1.41 2.28
C CYS A 55 -2.27 -0.80 2.47
N SER A 56 -3.21 -1.08 1.55
CA SER A 56 -4.58 -0.59 1.67
C SER A 56 -5.26 -1.07 2.96
N ARG A 57 -5.08 -2.33 3.34
CA ARG A 57 -5.69 -2.89 4.55
C ARG A 57 -5.04 -2.41 5.84
N LEU A 58 -3.72 -2.31 5.87
CA LEU A 58 -3.00 -1.75 7.02
C LEU A 58 -3.32 -0.26 7.20
N SER A 59 -3.48 0.49 6.10
CA SER A 59 -3.93 1.88 6.15
C SER A 59 -5.32 2.02 6.78
N GLU A 60 -6.25 1.13 6.41
CA GLU A 60 -7.61 1.08 7.00
C GLU A 60 -7.55 0.81 8.52
N LEU A 61 -6.67 -0.09 8.98
CA LEU A 61 -6.44 -0.34 10.40
C LEU A 61 -5.80 0.86 11.14
N CYS A 62 -5.11 1.72 10.41
CA CYS A 62 -4.53 2.96 10.93
C CYS A 62 -5.49 4.16 10.84
N ASP A 63 -6.73 3.97 10.41
CA ASP A 63 -7.71 5.04 10.14
C ASP A 63 -7.15 6.11 9.18
N VAL A 64 -6.44 5.67 8.15
CA VAL A 64 -5.93 6.51 7.08
C VAL A 64 -6.55 6.07 5.76
N TYR A 65 -7.23 6.99 5.08
CA TYR A 65 -7.83 6.67 3.81
C TYR A 65 -6.78 6.43 2.72
N THR A 66 -6.91 5.29 2.05
CA THR A 66 -6.32 4.96 0.75
C THR A 66 -7.39 4.29 -0.11
N PRO A 67 -7.30 4.29 -1.44
CA PRO A 67 -8.24 3.54 -2.27
C PRO A 67 -8.31 2.09 -1.83
N LYS A 68 -9.51 1.62 -1.46
CA LYS A 68 -9.72 0.29 -0.91
C LYS A 68 -9.35 -0.78 -1.93
N ALA A 69 -8.48 -1.71 -1.56
CA ALA A 69 -8.03 -2.79 -2.41
C ALA A 69 -8.77 -4.11 -2.14
N TYR A 70 -9.02 -4.86 -3.21
CA TYR A 70 -9.70 -6.14 -3.20
C TYR A 70 -8.90 -7.16 -4.01
N LEU A 71 -8.77 -8.38 -3.48
CA LEU A 71 -8.29 -9.52 -4.24
C LEU A 71 -9.40 -10.00 -5.17
N MET A 72 -9.10 -10.15 -6.45
CA MET A 72 -10.07 -10.55 -7.46
C MET A 72 -9.65 -11.89 -8.06
N SER A 73 -10.42 -12.95 -7.78
CA SER A 73 -10.18 -14.25 -8.41
C SER A 73 -10.47 -14.19 -9.90
N THR A 74 -9.53 -14.64 -10.73
CA THR A 74 -9.71 -14.74 -12.17
C THR A 74 -10.46 -16.02 -12.55
N SER A 75 -11.19 -15.97 -13.65
CA SER A 75 -11.93 -17.09 -14.20
C SER A 75 -11.47 -17.42 -15.62
N ASN A 76 -11.96 -18.51 -16.17
CA ASN A 76 -11.70 -18.86 -17.58
C ASN A 76 -12.20 -17.78 -18.54
N GLU A 77 -13.27 -17.06 -18.21
CA GLU A 77 -13.83 -15.98 -19.02
C GLU A 77 -12.93 -14.74 -19.04
N THR A 78 -12.29 -14.43 -17.93
CA THR A 78 -11.41 -13.27 -17.78
C THR A 78 -9.93 -13.60 -18.02
N ARG A 79 -9.58 -14.86 -18.20
CA ARG A 79 -8.19 -15.33 -18.45
C ARG A 79 -7.54 -14.70 -19.68
N ARG A 80 -8.33 -14.23 -20.66
CA ARG A 80 -7.79 -13.49 -21.82
C ARG A 80 -7.24 -12.12 -21.45
N LEU A 81 -7.81 -11.49 -20.42
CA LEU A 81 -7.34 -10.19 -19.90
C LEU A 81 -6.21 -10.39 -18.88
N PHE A 82 -6.26 -11.49 -18.11
CA PHE A 82 -5.33 -11.79 -17.02
C PHE A 82 -4.76 -13.22 -17.15
N PRO A 83 -3.92 -13.48 -18.18
CA PRO A 83 -3.59 -14.86 -18.59
C PRO A 83 -2.72 -15.63 -17.59
N MET A 84 -1.96 -14.95 -16.75
CA MET A 84 -0.91 -15.59 -15.94
C MET A 84 -1.26 -15.67 -14.45
N HIS A 85 -2.36 -15.06 -14.00
CA HIS A 85 -2.60 -14.87 -12.57
C HIS A 85 -3.96 -15.43 -12.14
N PRO A 86 -3.98 -16.32 -11.13
CA PRO A 86 -5.24 -16.80 -10.54
C PRO A 86 -5.98 -15.69 -9.79
N PHE A 87 -5.24 -14.67 -9.34
CA PHE A 87 -5.75 -13.49 -8.66
C PHE A 87 -5.07 -12.23 -9.19
N ILE A 88 -5.80 -11.14 -9.13
CA ILE A 88 -5.33 -9.77 -9.41
C ILE A 88 -5.85 -8.87 -8.30
N VAL A 89 -5.34 -7.65 -8.22
CA VAL A 89 -5.85 -6.63 -7.31
C VAL A 89 -6.60 -5.56 -8.08
N GLY A 90 -7.79 -5.22 -7.58
CA GLY A 90 -8.55 -4.05 -7.99
C GLY A 90 -8.61 -3.06 -6.84
N THR A 91 -8.25 -1.81 -7.09
CA THR A 91 -8.37 -0.71 -6.13
C THR A 91 -9.61 0.13 -6.43
N GLU A 92 -10.28 0.63 -5.40
CA GLU A 92 -11.43 1.54 -5.54
C GLU A 92 -11.11 2.65 -6.54
N TRP A 93 -11.98 2.84 -7.53
CA TRP A 93 -11.90 3.96 -8.45
C TRP A 93 -12.44 5.21 -7.75
N VAL A 94 -11.56 6.14 -7.44
CA VAL A 94 -11.96 7.43 -6.85
C VAL A 94 -12.36 8.38 -7.97
N GLU A 95 -13.62 8.78 -7.97
CA GLU A 95 -14.13 9.77 -8.92
C GLU A 95 -13.57 11.17 -8.57
N ASP A 96 -13.43 12.02 -9.57
CA ASP A 96 -13.06 13.44 -9.42
C ASP A 96 -11.75 13.68 -8.64
N PHE A 97 -10.79 12.78 -8.75
CA PHE A 97 -9.47 13.01 -8.18
C PHE A 97 -8.63 13.95 -9.05
N SER A 98 -7.81 14.74 -8.40
CA SER A 98 -6.88 15.68 -9.04
C SER A 98 -5.50 15.63 -8.38
N ALA A 99 -4.53 16.27 -8.99
CA ALA A 99 -3.24 16.53 -8.34
C ALA A 99 -3.44 17.36 -7.06
N VAL A 100 -2.59 17.12 -6.07
CA VAL A 100 -2.62 17.87 -4.81
C VAL A 100 -2.18 19.32 -5.01
N ASP A 101 -2.88 20.24 -4.33
CA ASP A 101 -2.47 21.63 -4.19
C ASP A 101 -1.89 21.86 -2.79
N TYR A 102 -0.58 22.02 -2.71
CA TYR A 102 0.13 22.21 -1.44
C TYR A 102 -0.25 23.51 -0.72
N GLY A 103 -0.69 24.53 -1.44
CA GLY A 103 -1.23 25.76 -0.84
C GLY A 103 -2.47 25.49 -0.02
N SER A 104 -3.45 24.81 -0.63
CA SER A 104 -4.69 24.41 0.06
C SER A 104 -4.42 23.45 1.21
N ILE A 105 -3.48 22.50 1.04
CA ILE A 105 -3.07 21.59 2.13
C ILE A 105 -2.50 22.36 3.30
N LYS A 106 -1.64 23.33 3.05
CA LYS A 106 -1.03 24.18 4.10
C LYS A 106 -2.07 24.94 4.91
N GLU A 107 -3.07 25.50 4.25
CA GLU A 107 -4.11 26.31 4.88
C GLU A 107 -5.13 25.50 5.67
N SER A 108 -5.41 24.26 5.22
CA SER A 108 -6.41 23.40 5.86
C SER A 108 -5.77 22.40 6.84
N PRO A 109 -6.03 22.51 8.16
CA PRO A 109 -5.54 21.55 9.14
C PRO A 109 -5.95 20.11 8.83
N VAL A 110 -7.15 19.90 8.28
CA VAL A 110 -7.66 18.57 7.93
C VAL A 110 -6.88 17.97 6.76
N LEU A 111 -6.72 18.71 5.66
CA LEU A 111 -5.98 18.24 4.50
C LEU A 111 -4.49 18.04 4.84
N ARG A 112 -3.95 18.90 5.69
CA ARG A 112 -2.57 18.79 6.17
C ARG A 112 -2.37 17.51 6.99
N GLN A 113 -3.29 17.18 7.89
CA GLN A 113 -3.23 15.93 8.65
C GLN A 113 -3.33 14.71 7.72
N GLN A 114 -4.25 14.70 6.76
CA GLN A 114 -4.37 13.61 5.79
C GLN A 114 -3.10 13.43 4.95
N TYR A 115 -2.45 14.52 4.56
CA TYR A 115 -1.19 14.47 3.83
C TYR A 115 -0.05 13.92 4.69
N LEU A 116 0.05 14.37 5.95
CA LEU A 116 1.03 13.87 6.92
C LEU A 116 0.82 12.38 7.22
N ASP A 117 -0.41 11.96 7.46
CA ASP A 117 -0.75 10.56 7.68
C ASP A 117 -0.37 9.69 6.47
N SER A 118 -0.71 10.14 5.26
CA SER A 118 -0.37 9.42 4.02
C SER A 118 1.14 9.32 3.80
N MET A 119 1.90 10.39 4.11
CA MET A 119 3.36 10.38 4.02
C MET A 119 3.99 9.49 5.10
N ALA A 120 3.40 9.42 6.30
CA ALA A 120 3.85 8.51 7.35
C ALA A 120 3.67 7.04 6.93
N LEU A 121 2.52 6.69 6.32
CA LEU A 121 2.32 5.36 5.75
C LEU A 121 3.36 5.05 4.66
N TYR A 122 3.65 6.04 3.82
CA TYR A 122 4.65 5.86 2.77
C TYR A 122 6.04 5.58 3.34
N ALA A 123 6.46 6.33 4.37
CA ALA A 123 7.72 6.08 5.07
C ALA A 123 7.77 4.68 5.70
N MET A 124 6.63 4.20 6.22
CA MET A 124 6.52 2.88 6.84
C MET A 124 6.61 1.73 5.83
N PHE A 125 5.91 1.85 4.70
CA PHE A 125 5.74 0.71 3.79
C PHE A 125 6.71 0.73 2.61
N CYS A 126 6.98 1.89 2.02
CA CYS A 126 7.81 2.00 0.82
C CYS A 126 9.25 2.47 1.06
N ARG A 127 9.58 2.94 2.28
CA ARG A 127 10.95 3.32 2.65
C ARG A 127 11.64 4.21 1.62
N ILE A 128 10.93 5.15 1.02
CA ILE A 128 11.44 6.03 -0.06
C ILE A 128 12.02 5.27 -1.29
N ALA A 129 11.66 4.00 -1.46
CA ALA A 129 12.10 3.22 -2.62
C ALA A 129 11.55 3.79 -3.94
N ASP A 130 10.37 4.40 -3.88
CA ASP A 130 9.71 5.07 -5.00
C ASP A 130 9.35 6.53 -4.67
N THR A 131 8.88 7.27 -5.66
CA THR A 131 8.36 8.63 -5.48
C THR A 131 6.93 8.58 -4.97
N PRO A 132 6.62 9.16 -3.77
CA PRO A 132 5.27 9.16 -3.24
C PRO A 132 4.26 9.78 -4.20
N GLN A 133 3.18 9.06 -4.49
CA GLN A 133 2.11 9.53 -5.34
C GLN A 133 0.88 9.89 -4.51
N PHE A 134 0.45 11.14 -4.61
CA PHE A 134 -0.70 11.67 -3.89
C PHE A 134 -1.74 12.23 -4.83
N ALA A 135 -3.00 12.08 -4.41
CA ALA A 135 -4.13 12.71 -5.07
C ALA A 135 -5.03 13.41 -4.05
N TYR A 136 -5.86 14.30 -4.55
CA TYR A 136 -6.92 14.96 -3.82
C TYR A 136 -8.27 14.63 -4.44
N SER A 137 -9.26 14.35 -3.60
CA SER A 137 -10.66 14.26 -4.00
C SER A 137 -11.53 15.09 -3.06
N PRO A 138 -12.53 15.84 -3.56
CA PRO A 138 -13.44 16.60 -2.71
C PRO A 138 -14.17 15.77 -1.66
N THR A 139 -14.37 14.47 -1.92
CA THR A 139 -15.10 13.57 -1.02
C THR A 139 -14.21 12.77 -0.09
N LYS A 140 -12.93 12.57 -0.44
CA LYS A 140 -11.99 11.73 0.31
C LYS A 140 -10.83 12.51 0.94
N GLY A 141 -10.59 13.74 0.49
CA GLY A 141 -9.45 14.55 0.88
C GLY A 141 -8.16 14.12 0.20
N VAL A 142 -7.03 14.28 0.87
CA VAL A 142 -5.69 13.88 0.38
C VAL A 142 -5.43 12.43 0.74
N PHE A 143 -4.93 11.67 -0.23
CA PHE A 143 -4.57 10.26 -0.03
C PHE A 143 -3.38 9.85 -0.91
N ALA A 144 -2.64 8.85 -0.42
CA ALA A 144 -1.60 8.18 -1.21
C ALA A 144 -2.21 7.01 -2.00
N TYR A 145 -1.60 6.73 -3.13
CA TYR A 145 -1.92 5.58 -3.99
C TYR A 145 -0.65 5.06 -4.64
N ASP A 146 -0.72 3.91 -5.33
CA ASP A 146 0.41 3.25 -5.97
C ASP A 146 1.44 2.68 -4.97
N TRP A 147 1.14 1.50 -4.44
CA TRP A 147 1.88 0.81 -3.38
C TRP A 147 2.66 -0.40 -3.91
N ASP A 148 2.99 -0.42 -5.19
CA ASP A 148 3.54 -1.58 -5.87
C ASP A 148 5.01 -1.89 -5.55
N GLU A 149 5.70 -1.01 -4.83
CA GLU A 149 7.06 -1.19 -4.34
C GLU A 149 7.16 -1.24 -2.79
N ALA A 150 6.07 -1.62 -2.12
CA ALA A 150 6.06 -1.71 -0.66
C ALA A 150 6.81 -2.96 -0.13
N PHE A 151 7.12 -2.97 1.15
CA PHE A 151 7.68 -4.10 1.93
C PHE A 151 9.01 -4.67 1.42
N ASP A 152 9.78 -3.91 0.66
CA ASP A 152 11.07 -4.34 0.08
C ASP A 152 11.02 -5.58 -0.83
N VAL A 153 9.84 -6.02 -1.21
CA VAL A 153 9.68 -7.20 -2.06
C VAL A 153 9.69 -6.77 -3.52
N THR A 154 10.82 -6.87 -4.18
CA THR A 154 10.98 -6.48 -5.58
C THR A 154 10.73 -7.63 -6.54
N ASP A 155 10.26 -7.31 -7.75
CA ASP A 155 10.13 -8.23 -8.89
C ASP A 155 11.36 -9.11 -9.13
N PHE A 156 12.53 -8.56 -8.87
CA PHE A 156 13.80 -9.25 -9.06
C PHE A 156 13.90 -10.50 -8.18
N VAL A 157 13.46 -10.39 -6.93
CA VAL A 157 13.48 -11.53 -6.00
C VAL A 157 12.50 -12.62 -6.43
N ILE A 158 11.31 -12.24 -6.89
CA ILE A 158 10.27 -13.18 -7.33
C ILE A 158 10.72 -14.00 -8.53
N LYS A 159 11.34 -13.35 -9.50
CA LYS A 159 11.77 -14.01 -10.76
C LYS A 159 12.92 -14.98 -10.55
N LEU A 160 13.83 -14.68 -9.62
CA LEU A 160 15.05 -15.47 -9.39
C LEU A 160 14.90 -16.56 -8.34
N CYS A 161 14.03 -16.36 -7.35
CA CYS A 161 13.88 -17.26 -6.21
C CYS A 161 12.39 -17.45 -5.88
N PRO A 162 11.71 -18.44 -6.47
CA PRO A 162 10.33 -18.75 -6.10
C PRO A 162 10.20 -19.00 -4.59
N TYR A 163 9.26 -18.35 -3.93
CA TYR A 163 9.10 -18.36 -2.47
C TYR A 163 8.76 -19.73 -1.88
N ASN A 164 8.26 -20.66 -2.69
CA ASN A 164 7.97 -22.03 -2.27
C ASN A 164 9.20 -22.97 -2.30
N THR A 165 10.38 -22.42 -2.49
CA THR A 165 11.66 -23.15 -2.47
C THR A 165 12.50 -22.76 -1.25
N ASP A 166 13.44 -23.62 -0.85
CA ASP A 166 14.39 -23.31 0.22
C ASP A 166 15.20 -22.04 -0.08
N ALA A 167 15.59 -21.85 -1.34
CA ALA A 167 16.31 -20.66 -1.80
C ALA A 167 15.45 -19.39 -1.64
N GLY A 168 14.17 -19.44 -2.02
CA GLY A 168 13.22 -18.33 -1.85
C GLY A 168 12.99 -18.00 -0.38
N THR A 169 12.79 -19.02 0.45
CA THR A 169 12.65 -18.84 1.91
C THR A 169 13.89 -18.19 2.53
N GLU A 170 15.09 -18.63 2.15
CA GLU A 170 16.32 -18.01 2.65
C GLU A 170 16.49 -16.58 2.16
N GLN A 171 16.04 -16.27 0.94
CA GLN A 171 16.04 -14.89 0.44
C GLN A 171 15.11 -13.99 1.25
N LEU A 172 13.90 -14.42 1.58
CA LEU A 172 12.99 -13.66 2.46
C LEU A 172 13.63 -13.41 3.84
N ARG A 173 14.29 -14.41 4.40
CA ARG A 173 15.04 -14.24 5.68
C ARG A 173 16.17 -13.23 5.56
N ARG A 174 16.89 -13.19 4.43
CA ARG A 174 17.94 -12.17 4.19
C ARG A 174 17.35 -10.78 4.10
N MET A 175 16.20 -10.62 3.45
CA MET A 175 15.48 -9.34 3.37
C MET A 175 15.05 -8.86 4.75
N LEU A 176 14.48 -9.73 5.59
CA LEU A 176 14.15 -9.40 6.97
C LEU A 176 15.37 -8.99 7.79
N ARG A 177 16.51 -9.71 7.65
CA ARG A 177 17.78 -9.32 8.31
C ARG A 177 18.26 -7.96 7.83
N HIS A 178 18.23 -7.70 6.53
CA HIS A 178 18.59 -6.40 5.98
C HIS A 178 17.68 -5.31 6.53
N PHE A 179 16.37 -5.51 6.50
CA PHE A 179 15.39 -4.58 7.05
C PHE A 179 15.60 -4.38 8.57
N SER A 180 15.92 -5.43 9.34
CA SER A 180 16.19 -5.29 10.78
C SER A 180 17.36 -4.35 11.10
N GLN A 181 18.36 -4.28 10.20
CA GLN A 181 19.53 -3.43 10.33
C GLN A 181 19.34 -2.02 9.75
N HIS A 182 18.31 -1.83 8.93
CA HIS A 182 18.06 -0.52 8.30
C HIS A 182 17.50 0.48 9.33
N PRO A 183 18.04 1.71 9.40
CA PRO A 183 17.55 2.74 10.32
C PRO A 183 16.25 3.38 9.80
N PHE A 184 15.11 2.97 10.31
CA PHE A 184 13.79 3.54 9.98
C PHE A 184 13.74 5.07 10.16
N GLU A 185 14.49 5.58 11.15
CA GLU A 185 14.59 7.02 11.44
C GLU A 185 14.98 7.84 10.20
N SER A 186 15.89 7.32 9.37
CA SER A 186 16.33 8.03 8.16
C SER A 186 15.19 8.19 7.16
N ASP A 187 14.39 7.16 6.95
CA ASP A 187 13.26 7.17 6.00
C ASP A 187 12.16 8.10 6.54
N ALA A 188 11.83 7.98 7.82
CA ALA A 188 10.84 8.84 8.47
C ALA A 188 11.25 10.32 8.45
N ALA A 189 12.52 10.61 8.71
CA ALA A 189 13.03 11.98 8.69
C ALA A 189 13.01 12.59 7.27
N LEU A 190 13.41 11.83 6.25
CA LEU A 190 13.40 12.28 4.86
C LEU A 190 11.97 12.56 4.38
N CYS A 191 11.03 11.69 4.69
CA CYS A 191 9.62 11.90 4.36
C CYS A 191 9.05 13.15 5.06
N LEU A 192 9.34 13.35 6.35
CA LEU A 192 8.91 14.54 7.07
C LEU A 192 9.53 15.83 6.51
N GLN A 193 10.82 15.80 6.17
CA GLN A 193 11.50 16.94 5.53
C GLN A 193 10.90 17.26 4.16
N SER A 194 10.53 16.26 3.37
CA SER A 194 9.84 16.45 2.10
C SER A 194 8.49 17.16 2.28
N VAL A 195 7.70 16.73 3.26
CA VAL A 195 6.43 17.40 3.60
C VAL A 195 6.67 18.85 4.04
N ALA A 196 7.63 19.07 4.91
CA ALA A 196 7.99 20.40 5.41
C ALA A 196 8.38 21.35 4.25
N ALA A 197 9.17 20.83 3.29
CA ALA A 197 9.54 21.57 2.08
C ALA A 197 8.32 21.90 1.19
N HIS A 198 7.45 20.92 0.92
CA HIS A 198 6.25 21.12 0.11
C HIS A 198 5.29 22.15 0.73
N LEU A 199 5.16 22.14 2.04
CA LEU A 199 4.26 23.04 2.76
C LEU A 199 4.93 24.36 3.13
N ASN A 200 6.24 24.50 2.94
CA ASN A 200 7.04 25.63 3.45
C ASN A 200 6.74 25.88 4.95
N MET A 201 6.92 24.84 5.77
CA MET A 201 6.72 24.80 7.21
C MET A 201 7.92 24.17 7.91
N ASP A 202 8.06 24.38 9.22
CA ASP A 202 9.08 23.70 9.99
C ASP A 202 8.74 22.22 10.20
N ALA A 203 9.73 21.35 10.06
CA ALA A 203 9.56 19.89 10.23
C ALA A 203 9.22 19.54 11.70
N ASP A 204 9.78 20.27 12.66
CA ASP A 204 9.52 20.01 14.08
C ASP A 204 8.09 20.39 14.47
N ASP A 205 7.52 21.45 13.88
CA ASP A 205 6.11 21.81 14.06
C ASP A 205 5.16 20.75 13.48
N LEU A 206 5.55 20.05 12.44
CA LEU A 206 4.76 19.01 11.77
C LEU A 206 4.90 17.63 12.42
N ARG A 207 6.00 17.39 13.13
CA ARG A 207 6.36 16.07 13.68
C ARG A 207 5.26 15.44 14.53
N PRO A 208 4.62 16.13 15.51
CA PRO A 208 3.59 15.52 16.33
C PRO A 208 2.40 14.99 15.51
N SER A 209 1.99 15.74 14.49
CA SER A 209 0.93 15.32 13.57
C SER A 209 1.36 14.16 12.67
N TYR A 210 2.60 14.20 12.17
CA TYR A 210 3.19 13.14 11.35
C TYR A 210 3.29 11.80 12.09
N MET A 211 3.60 11.82 13.38
CA MET A 211 3.71 10.62 14.21
C MET A 211 2.38 9.91 14.47
N GLN A 212 1.24 10.59 14.35
CA GLN A 212 -0.07 10.02 14.70
C GLN A 212 -0.42 8.74 13.94
N ALA A 213 -0.14 8.68 12.63
CA ALA A 213 -0.39 7.47 11.85
C ALA A 213 0.52 6.31 12.28
N MET A 214 1.78 6.60 12.63
CA MET A 214 2.73 5.63 13.15
C MET A 214 2.30 5.07 14.51
N GLU A 215 1.79 5.92 15.40
CA GLU A 215 1.24 5.51 16.69
C GLU A 215 0.01 4.61 16.53
N ARG A 216 -0.88 4.94 15.57
CA ARG A 216 -2.02 4.08 15.25
C ARG A 216 -1.56 2.73 14.70
N PHE A 217 -0.56 2.71 13.83
CA PHE A 217 0.03 1.47 13.31
C PHE A 217 0.64 0.60 14.42
N CYS A 218 1.30 1.18 15.41
CA CYS A 218 1.82 0.43 16.55
C CYS A 218 0.71 -0.23 17.41
N LYS A 219 -0.54 0.20 17.29
CA LYS A 219 -1.70 -0.40 17.96
C LYS A 219 -2.35 -1.54 17.17
N VAL A 220 -1.96 -1.76 15.91
CA VAL A 220 -2.41 -2.90 15.12
C VAL A 220 -1.91 -4.19 15.77
N THR A 221 -2.85 -5.06 16.10
CA THR A 221 -2.55 -6.30 16.84
C THR A 221 -2.10 -7.42 15.90
N GLU A 222 -1.36 -8.40 16.45
CA GLU A 222 -1.00 -9.61 15.71
C GLU A 222 -2.23 -10.34 15.14
N ALA A 223 -3.34 -10.36 15.87
CA ALA A 223 -4.59 -10.99 15.41
C ALA A 223 -5.17 -10.28 14.18
N GLN A 224 -5.11 -8.94 14.13
CA GLN A 224 -5.55 -8.18 12.96
C GLN A 224 -4.63 -8.42 11.76
N VAL A 225 -3.32 -8.52 11.98
CA VAL A 225 -2.37 -8.86 10.91
C VAL A 225 -2.62 -10.28 10.41
N ALA A 226 -2.80 -11.25 11.29
CA ALA A 226 -3.11 -12.63 10.93
C ALA A 226 -4.41 -12.73 10.12
N GLU A 227 -5.47 -11.99 10.47
CA GLU A 227 -6.72 -11.93 9.69
C GLU A 227 -6.48 -11.43 8.25
N LEU A 228 -5.57 -10.47 8.06
CA LEU A 228 -5.21 -9.98 6.73
C LEU A 228 -4.39 -11.00 5.93
N THR A 229 -3.45 -11.67 6.58
CA THR A 229 -2.59 -12.66 5.93
C THR A 229 -3.31 -13.99 5.69
N ASP A 230 -4.30 -14.36 6.49
CA ASP A 230 -5.15 -15.54 6.26
C ASP A 230 -5.88 -15.48 4.93
N VAL A 231 -6.32 -14.30 4.50
CA VAL A 231 -6.93 -14.10 3.17
C VAL A 231 -5.95 -14.46 2.04
N LEU A 232 -4.66 -14.35 2.31
CA LEU A 232 -3.59 -14.67 1.37
C LEU A 232 -3.17 -16.15 1.43
N SER A 233 -3.51 -16.87 2.50
CA SER A 233 -3.01 -18.23 2.76
C SER A 233 -3.41 -19.26 1.71
N ASP A 234 -4.60 -19.08 1.10
CA ASP A 234 -5.08 -19.94 0.01
C ASP A 234 -4.38 -19.67 -1.32
N ILE A 235 -3.62 -18.59 -1.41
CA ILE A 235 -3.08 -18.06 -2.65
C ILE A 235 -1.55 -18.06 -2.64
N TYR A 236 -0.97 -17.90 -1.44
CA TYR A 236 0.46 -17.69 -1.25
C TYR A 236 1.18 -18.81 -0.54
N PRO A 237 2.46 -18.99 -0.86
CA PRO A 237 3.30 -19.85 -0.06
C PRO A 237 3.49 -19.28 1.35
N THR A 238 3.35 -20.16 2.34
CA THR A 238 3.53 -19.87 3.78
C THR A 238 4.76 -18.99 4.09
N PRO A 239 5.95 -19.18 3.46
CA PRO A 239 7.11 -18.33 3.74
C PRO A 239 6.87 -16.84 3.46
N LEU A 240 6.05 -16.48 2.49
CA LEU A 240 5.76 -15.08 2.19
C LEU A 240 4.79 -14.47 3.20
N ILE A 241 3.81 -15.25 3.66
CA ILE A 241 2.90 -14.85 4.74
C ILE A 241 3.70 -14.52 6.00
N VAL A 242 4.57 -15.44 6.42
CA VAL A 242 5.47 -15.25 7.56
C VAL A 242 6.37 -14.01 7.36
N TYR A 243 6.81 -13.74 6.13
CA TYR A 243 7.59 -12.54 5.83
C TYR A 243 6.82 -11.26 6.14
N TYR A 244 5.56 -11.13 5.71
CA TYR A 244 4.74 -9.95 6.02
C TYR A 244 4.51 -9.78 7.51
N GLU A 245 4.19 -10.85 8.21
CA GLU A 245 3.96 -10.81 9.66
C GLU A 245 5.20 -10.36 10.43
N GLU A 246 6.35 -10.93 10.12
CA GLU A 246 7.62 -10.56 10.74
C GLU A 246 8.07 -9.13 10.34
N TYR A 247 7.85 -8.73 9.09
CA TYR A 247 8.15 -7.37 8.64
C TYR A 247 7.34 -6.34 9.44
N ILE A 248 6.04 -6.57 9.61
CA ILE A 248 5.15 -5.68 10.38
C ILE A 248 5.60 -5.58 11.84
N LYS A 249 5.93 -6.70 12.50
CA LYS A 249 6.45 -6.72 13.87
C LYS A 249 7.75 -5.91 14.00
N LEU A 250 8.69 -6.12 13.09
CA LEU A 250 9.94 -5.36 13.05
C LEU A 250 9.70 -3.88 12.85
N LEU A 251 8.77 -3.52 11.98
CA LEU A 251 8.42 -2.13 11.70
C LEU A 251 7.82 -1.47 12.94
N GLN A 252 6.87 -2.11 13.62
CA GLN A 252 6.28 -1.60 14.88
C GLN A 252 7.36 -1.37 15.95
N HIS A 253 8.30 -2.30 16.09
CA HIS A 253 9.41 -2.14 17.02
C HIS A 253 10.29 -0.92 16.66
N LYS A 254 10.62 -0.74 15.38
CA LYS A 254 11.43 0.40 14.91
C LYS A 254 10.73 1.73 15.12
N ILE A 255 9.41 1.79 14.86
CA ILE A 255 8.59 2.99 15.11
C ILE A 255 8.59 3.34 16.60
N THR A 256 8.44 2.35 17.48
CA THR A 256 8.50 2.56 18.93
C THR A 256 9.85 3.16 19.36
N ILE A 257 10.96 2.64 18.82
CA ILE A 257 12.29 3.21 19.10
C ILE A 257 12.38 4.66 18.57
N TYR A 258 11.85 4.91 17.39
CA TYR A 258 11.85 6.26 16.80
C TYR A 258 11.03 7.23 17.64
N ALA A 259 9.80 6.86 18.05
CA ALA A 259 8.92 7.70 18.86
C ALA A 259 9.55 8.10 20.19
N ASN A 260 10.17 7.14 20.91
CA ASN A 260 10.81 7.40 22.22
C ASN A 260 11.98 8.40 22.18
N LYS A 261 12.48 8.77 20.99
CA LYS A 261 13.53 9.81 20.87
C LYS A 261 12.97 11.23 20.93
N TYR A 262 11.67 11.39 20.74
CA TYR A 262 11.01 12.68 20.63
C TYR A 262 9.96 12.92 21.74
N GLU A 263 9.80 11.96 22.66
CA GLU A 263 9.11 12.14 23.94
C GLU A 263 10.05 12.81 24.98
#